data_3b33495935559c6dfefafdd652f36ec0
#
_entry.id   3b33495935559c6dfefafdd652f36ec0
#
_cell.length_a   1.000
_cell.length_b   1.000
_cell.length_c   1.000
_cell.angle_alpha   90.00
_cell.angle_beta   90.00
_cell.angle_gamma   90.00
#
_symmetry.space_group_name_H-M   'P 1'
#
loop_
_entity.id
_entity.type
_entity.pdbx_description
1 polymer ?
#
loop_
_entity_poly.entity_id
_entity_poly.type
_entity_poly.pdbx_seq_one_letter_code
_entity_poly.pdbx_strand_id
1 'polypeptide(L)'
;MAPAISMSDAAAASDTTVAPTTPTEPALPPAPDWYFAPFEDRKPAPPVAYHAGREWLFQAAAVCTLVLGGWYLAWRWTSSVNWGAWYVGVPLAAAETLAFVGTVLFFLTTWRNRDTAMESPPARLSEIQHASPRDDRPLSVDVLFPTYNEDPELVRLSVRDAKAMRYPHAIEINIHVLDDGTRDAMREVARQEGVGYLTRTSNIGSKAGNMRNALEHTGGDLLVICDADTRPFPELLERTFGYFRDRRVAWVQTPQWFYDLDEGTPLPAWLAARLRLGAVGALVGRAIERVLGPIHVGRDPFGNDPQMFYDVIQRRRNWANASFGCGAGSIYRREAVMEEALKAYADEIRVEVAALTDGVEDVQLRAQLRESVGAEAARAHELTPYKFHVSEDIYTSIILHSDRERKWRSVFHPEPLSKMLSPQDLLTWTIQRFKYAGGTLDIAIHDNPLLRPGLSFWQKLMYGTTIYSYFAPLWTVPLLVMPIIYFFTGIAAVSSYDTAFYGHVVPFLVMNRLAFMLGTWGVQSWRGEQYYLAFFWTNIKALLHVLRGLPVKFHVTPKVKQAGNFAALVWPHIALLVLTGVGIAIRAVDIAQGSSALGPFVVNLFWALWNASSLSIMVFAAFR
;
A
#
# COMPACT_ATOMS: atom_id res chain seq x y z
N MET A 1 -94.71 1.74 -23.34
CA MET A 1 -95.34 3.05 -23.06
C MET A 1 -94.20 3.98 -22.69
N ALA A 2 -93.84 4.89 -23.55
CA ALA A 2 -93.01 6.05 -23.30
C ALA A 2 -93.75 7.05 -22.42
N PRO A 3 -93.10 8.04 -21.83
CA PRO A 3 -92.76 9.20 -22.67
C PRO A 3 -91.36 9.80 -22.40
N ALA A 4 -90.96 10.49 -23.42
CA ALA A 4 -89.87 11.44 -23.44
C ALA A 4 -90.24 12.77 -22.80
N ILE A 5 -89.23 13.54 -22.31
CA ILE A 5 -89.17 15.00 -22.16
C ILE A 5 -87.66 15.34 -22.02
N SER A 6 -87.03 15.97 -22.92
CA SER A 6 -86.87 17.36 -23.38
C SER A 6 -85.59 17.98 -22.85
N MET A 7 -84.76 18.46 -23.77
CA MET A 7 -83.54 19.27 -23.65
C MET A 7 -83.83 20.62 -23.00
N SER A 8 -82.89 21.11 -22.22
CA SER A 8 -82.14 22.39 -22.32
C SER A 8 -81.58 22.72 -20.91
N ASP A 9 -80.27 22.87 -20.77
CA ASP A 9 -79.57 24.16 -20.55
C ASP A 9 -78.06 23.96 -20.45
N ALA A 10 -77.36 24.71 -21.24
CA ALA A 10 -75.95 24.83 -21.29
C ALA A 10 -75.44 25.67 -20.05
N ALA A 11 -74.44 25.19 -19.32
CA ALA A 11 -73.61 26.04 -18.49
C ALA A 11 -72.21 25.42 -18.32
N ALA A 12 -71.28 26.10 -18.89
CA ALA A 12 -69.82 26.21 -18.56
C ALA A 12 -69.17 25.11 -17.71
N ALA A 13 -68.49 24.18 -18.36
CA ALA A 13 -67.45 23.36 -17.73
C ALA A 13 -66.12 24.16 -17.72
N SER A 14 -65.66 24.56 -16.57
CA SER A 14 -64.31 25.08 -16.35
C SER A 14 -63.28 23.93 -16.52
N ASP A 15 -62.43 24.09 -17.51
CA ASP A 15 -61.32 23.21 -17.82
C ASP A 15 -60.22 23.36 -16.73
N THR A 16 -60.23 22.52 -15.71
CA THR A 16 -59.14 22.36 -14.78
C THR A 16 -58.24 21.24 -15.26
N THR A 17 -57.28 21.57 -16.12
CA THR A 17 -56.13 20.74 -16.42
C THR A 17 -55.31 20.55 -15.14
N VAL A 18 -55.46 19.40 -14.52
CA VAL A 18 -54.55 18.93 -13.45
C VAL A 18 -53.22 18.60 -14.14
N ALA A 19 -52.22 19.44 -13.91
CA ALA A 19 -50.84 19.15 -14.30
C ALA A 19 -50.41 17.82 -13.67
N PRO A 20 -49.67 16.92 -14.36
CA PRO A 20 -49.15 15.73 -13.75
C PRO A 20 -48.16 16.12 -12.66
N THR A 21 -48.49 15.77 -11.42
CA THR A 21 -47.56 15.86 -10.31
C THR A 21 -46.43 14.88 -10.57
N THR A 22 -45.27 15.40 -10.94
CA THR A 22 -44.01 14.67 -10.88
C THR A 22 -43.88 14.08 -9.49
N PRO A 23 -43.56 12.77 -9.34
CA PRO A 23 -43.30 12.20 -8.02
C PRO A 23 -42.14 12.98 -7.44
N THR A 24 -42.36 13.65 -6.33
CA THR A 24 -41.29 14.26 -5.53
C THR A 24 -40.39 13.11 -5.07
N GLU A 25 -39.17 13.07 -5.58
CA GLU A 25 -38.15 12.17 -5.05
C GLU A 25 -38.13 12.35 -3.52
N PRO A 26 -38.14 11.26 -2.74
CA PRO A 26 -38.07 11.36 -1.29
C PRO A 26 -36.80 12.14 -0.95
N ALA A 27 -36.97 13.22 -0.17
CA ALA A 27 -35.86 14.03 0.31
C ALA A 27 -34.85 13.10 0.97
N LEU A 28 -33.63 13.08 0.44
CA LEU A 28 -32.53 12.33 1.02
C LEU A 28 -32.34 12.75 2.49
N PRO A 29 -32.07 11.82 3.40
CA PRO A 29 -31.72 12.17 4.76
C PRO A 29 -30.57 13.19 4.74
N PRO A 30 -30.54 14.16 5.68
CA PRO A 30 -29.46 15.13 5.75
C PRO A 30 -28.11 14.39 5.79
N ALA A 31 -27.16 14.81 4.95
CA ALA A 31 -25.86 14.18 4.87
C ALA A 31 -25.24 14.13 6.29
N PRO A 32 -24.69 12.98 6.72
CA PRO A 32 -23.98 12.90 7.99
C PRO A 32 -22.91 13.98 8.07
N ASP A 33 -22.69 14.54 9.25
CA ASP A 33 -21.63 15.53 9.50
C ASP A 33 -20.27 14.80 9.51
N TRP A 34 -19.77 14.49 8.31
CA TRP A 34 -18.54 13.75 8.14
C TRP A 34 -17.32 14.60 8.48
N TYR A 35 -16.40 14.09 9.30
CA TYR A 35 -15.16 14.76 9.65
C TYR A 35 -14.32 15.16 8.42
N PHE A 36 -14.48 14.46 7.31
CA PHE A 36 -13.76 14.70 6.05
C PHE A 36 -14.47 15.70 5.10
N ALA A 37 -15.68 16.13 5.43
CA ALA A 37 -16.43 17.09 4.60
C ALA A 37 -15.65 18.37 4.24
N PRO A 38 -14.84 18.97 5.14
CA PRO A 38 -14.02 20.13 4.80
C PRO A 38 -12.95 19.87 3.74
N PHE A 39 -12.65 18.61 3.42
CA PHE A 39 -11.58 18.22 2.51
C PHE A 39 -12.10 17.75 1.14
N GLU A 40 -13.41 17.78 0.92
CA GLU A 40 -14.07 17.26 -0.29
C GLU A 40 -13.54 17.84 -1.60
N ASP A 41 -13.26 19.13 -1.63
CA ASP A 41 -12.80 19.85 -2.83
C ASP A 41 -11.30 19.72 -3.09
N ARG A 42 -10.56 19.03 -2.23
CA ARG A 42 -9.13 18.84 -2.42
C ARG A 42 -8.86 18.00 -3.67
N LYS A 43 -7.78 18.35 -4.35
CA LYS A 43 -7.27 17.60 -5.51
C LYS A 43 -5.84 17.14 -5.25
N PRO A 44 -5.45 15.98 -5.77
CA PRO A 44 -4.08 15.51 -5.66
C PRO A 44 -3.12 16.44 -6.40
N ALA A 45 -1.90 16.56 -5.87
CA ALA A 45 -0.84 17.22 -6.60
C ALA A 45 -0.46 16.40 -7.85
N PRO A 46 -0.07 17.04 -8.96
CA PRO A 46 0.41 16.32 -10.13
C PRO A 46 1.68 15.53 -9.78
N PRO A 47 1.92 14.37 -10.40
CA PRO A 47 3.12 13.58 -10.17
C PRO A 47 4.37 14.36 -10.53
N VAL A 48 5.45 14.10 -9.82
CA VAL A 48 6.74 14.75 -10.09
C VAL A 48 7.19 14.44 -11.51
N ALA A 49 7.41 15.49 -12.31
CA ALA A 49 7.86 15.34 -13.69
C ALA A 49 9.23 14.69 -13.77
N TYR A 50 9.39 13.78 -14.74
CA TYR A 50 10.69 13.19 -15.05
C TYR A 50 11.68 14.25 -15.53
N HIS A 51 12.91 14.16 -15.02
CA HIS A 51 14.01 15.04 -15.44
C HIS A 51 15.31 14.24 -15.57
N ALA A 52 15.81 14.08 -16.79
CA ALA A 52 16.96 13.24 -17.08
C ALA A 52 18.24 13.62 -16.30
N GLY A 53 18.52 14.92 -16.15
CA GLY A 53 19.67 15.39 -15.36
C GLY A 53 19.60 15.03 -13.89
N ARG A 54 18.40 15.09 -13.29
CA ARG A 54 18.18 14.68 -11.90
C ARG A 54 18.33 13.17 -11.74
N GLU A 55 17.84 12.38 -12.68
CA GLU A 55 18.00 10.93 -12.70
C GLU A 55 19.48 10.54 -12.78
N TRP A 56 20.24 11.23 -13.61
CA TRP A 56 21.70 11.07 -13.73
C TRP A 56 22.42 11.37 -12.41
N LEU A 57 22.08 12.50 -11.78
CA LEU A 57 22.65 12.88 -10.49
C LEU A 57 22.30 11.86 -9.38
N PHE A 58 21.07 11.35 -9.37
CA PHE A 58 20.66 10.27 -8.47
C PHE A 58 21.53 9.03 -8.67
N GLN A 59 21.67 8.56 -9.92
CA GLN A 59 22.46 7.37 -10.24
C GLN A 59 23.93 7.54 -9.85
N ALA A 60 24.53 8.70 -10.15
CA ALA A 60 25.90 9.00 -9.75
C ALA A 60 26.07 9.01 -8.23
N ALA A 61 25.17 9.68 -7.49
CA ALA A 61 25.20 9.74 -6.05
C ALA A 61 24.96 8.35 -5.42
N ALA A 62 24.06 7.53 -6.00
CA ALA A 62 23.84 6.16 -5.57
C ALA A 62 25.11 5.29 -5.74
N VAL A 63 25.79 5.35 -6.89
CA VAL A 63 27.07 4.64 -7.09
C VAL A 63 28.12 5.08 -6.08
N CYS A 64 28.29 6.40 -5.88
CA CYS A 64 29.20 6.92 -4.87
C CYS A 64 28.86 6.40 -3.45
N THR A 65 27.57 6.38 -3.12
CA THR A 65 27.12 5.83 -1.83
C THR A 65 27.47 4.36 -1.68
N LEU A 66 27.28 3.55 -2.73
CA LEU A 66 27.60 2.12 -2.69
C LEU A 66 29.11 1.88 -2.52
N VAL A 67 29.94 2.66 -3.19
CA VAL A 67 31.41 2.58 -3.06
C VAL A 67 31.85 3.00 -1.66
N LEU A 68 31.38 4.16 -1.16
CA LEU A 68 31.75 4.67 0.16
C LEU A 68 31.20 3.77 1.27
N GLY A 69 29.99 3.23 1.11
CA GLY A 69 29.40 2.30 2.08
C GLY A 69 30.14 0.95 2.13
N GLY A 70 30.54 0.42 0.97
CA GLY A 70 31.38 -0.78 0.90
C GLY A 70 32.75 -0.55 1.54
N TRP A 71 33.38 0.60 1.28
CA TRP A 71 34.63 1.00 1.91
C TRP A 71 34.49 1.19 3.43
N TYR A 72 33.42 1.85 3.88
CA TYR A 72 33.09 1.96 5.31
C TYR A 72 32.94 0.58 5.97
N LEU A 73 32.16 -0.33 5.38
CA LEU A 73 31.91 -1.64 5.96
C LEU A 73 33.17 -2.53 5.98
N ALA A 74 34.01 -2.46 4.94
CA ALA A 74 35.28 -3.17 4.94
C ALA A 74 36.15 -2.71 6.11
N TRP A 75 36.32 -1.40 6.29
CA TRP A 75 37.04 -0.83 7.42
C TRP A 75 36.34 -1.17 8.77
N ARG A 76 35.01 -1.14 8.82
CA ARG A 76 34.22 -1.43 10.01
C ARG A 76 34.50 -2.82 10.56
N TRP A 77 34.52 -3.83 9.70
CA TRP A 77 34.79 -5.22 10.08
C TRP A 77 36.26 -5.51 10.36
N THR A 78 37.18 -4.90 9.65
CA THR A 78 38.63 -5.20 9.78
C THR A 78 39.31 -4.42 10.88
N SER A 79 38.87 -3.17 11.15
CA SER A 79 39.65 -2.25 11.99
C SER A 79 38.82 -1.59 13.11
N SER A 80 37.50 -1.54 13.00
CA SER A 80 36.67 -0.72 13.91
C SER A 80 35.81 -1.51 14.88
N VAL A 81 35.65 -2.83 14.70
CA VAL A 81 34.90 -3.66 15.67
C VAL A 81 35.68 -3.71 17.00
N ASN A 82 34.98 -3.41 18.08
CA ASN A 82 35.54 -3.63 19.41
C ASN A 82 35.51 -5.14 19.74
N TRP A 83 36.59 -5.85 19.42
CA TRP A 83 36.71 -7.29 19.67
C TRP A 83 36.79 -7.63 21.16
N GLY A 84 37.26 -6.70 22.01
CA GLY A 84 37.24 -6.85 23.45
C GLY A 84 35.81 -6.90 24.04
N ALA A 85 34.84 -6.31 23.33
CA ALA A 85 33.44 -6.36 23.64
C ALA A 85 32.62 -6.82 22.38
N TRP A 86 33.04 -7.94 21.80
CA TRP A 86 32.47 -8.48 20.56
C TRP A 86 30.95 -8.65 20.62
N TYR A 87 30.40 -8.97 21.78
CA TYR A 87 28.96 -9.13 22.02
C TYR A 87 28.14 -7.81 21.83
N VAL A 88 28.82 -6.67 21.79
CA VAL A 88 28.24 -5.35 21.42
C VAL A 88 28.71 -4.94 20.01
N GLY A 89 30.00 -5.10 19.71
CA GLY A 89 30.62 -4.66 18.46
C GLY A 89 30.12 -5.41 17.23
N VAL A 90 30.04 -6.75 17.31
CA VAL A 90 29.60 -7.60 16.19
C VAL A 90 28.11 -7.42 15.85
N PRO A 91 27.17 -7.42 16.80
CA PRO A 91 25.76 -7.16 16.48
C PRO A 91 25.51 -5.80 15.83
N LEU A 92 26.23 -4.74 16.26
CA LEU A 92 26.10 -3.44 15.61
C LEU A 92 26.65 -3.47 14.18
N ALA A 93 27.85 -4.01 13.95
CA ALA A 93 28.44 -4.12 12.61
C ALA A 93 27.58 -4.97 11.66
N ALA A 94 26.98 -6.05 12.16
CA ALA A 94 26.03 -6.87 11.41
C ALA A 94 24.77 -6.08 11.06
N ALA A 95 24.20 -5.32 12.00
CA ALA A 95 23.05 -4.45 11.76
C ALA A 95 23.34 -3.37 10.71
N GLU A 96 24.51 -2.72 10.79
CA GLU A 96 24.97 -1.75 9.79
C GLU A 96 25.11 -2.39 8.40
N THR A 97 25.62 -3.62 8.34
CA THR A 97 25.73 -4.39 7.09
C THR A 97 24.36 -4.71 6.49
N LEU A 98 23.41 -5.19 7.31
CA LEU A 98 22.06 -5.44 6.85
C LEU A 98 21.35 -4.14 6.41
N ALA A 99 21.50 -3.05 7.15
CA ALA A 99 20.97 -1.75 6.74
C ALA A 99 21.55 -1.30 5.38
N PHE A 100 22.85 -1.51 5.16
CA PHE A 100 23.50 -1.21 3.89
C PHE A 100 22.99 -2.09 2.74
N VAL A 101 22.75 -3.39 2.96
CA VAL A 101 22.08 -4.26 1.98
C VAL A 101 20.71 -3.69 1.61
N GLY A 102 19.94 -3.21 2.58
CA GLY A 102 18.68 -2.50 2.33
C GLY A 102 18.86 -1.27 1.44
N THR A 103 19.91 -0.49 1.66
CA THR A 103 20.27 0.67 0.81
C THR A 103 20.60 0.24 -0.62
N VAL A 104 21.39 -0.82 -0.80
CA VAL A 104 21.71 -1.40 -2.13
C VAL A 104 20.41 -1.81 -2.85
N LEU A 105 19.54 -2.56 -2.18
CA LEU A 105 18.27 -3.01 -2.73
C LEU A 105 17.36 -1.83 -3.10
N PHE A 106 17.28 -0.81 -2.26
CA PHE A 106 16.52 0.40 -2.53
C PHE A 106 17.02 1.10 -3.81
N PHE A 107 18.33 1.34 -3.93
CA PHE A 107 18.88 2.00 -5.12
C PHE A 107 18.71 1.17 -6.39
N LEU A 108 18.87 -0.15 -6.32
CA LEU A 108 18.65 -1.03 -7.48
C LEU A 108 17.18 -1.02 -7.92
N THR A 109 16.24 -1.07 -6.98
CA THR A 109 14.81 -1.09 -7.31
C THR A 109 14.29 0.26 -7.78
N THR A 110 14.90 1.35 -7.33
CA THR A 110 14.56 2.72 -7.74
C THR A 110 15.47 3.27 -8.84
N TRP A 111 16.28 2.44 -9.49
CA TRP A 111 17.34 2.84 -10.43
C TRP A 111 16.85 3.66 -11.62
N ARG A 112 15.67 3.32 -12.16
CA ARG A 112 15.09 3.99 -13.34
C ARG A 112 13.67 4.43 -13.07
N ASN A 113 13.36 5.65 -13.53
CA ASN A 113 11.98 6.12 -13.64
C ASN A 113 11.56 6.09 -15.11
N ARG A 114 10.61 5.21 -15.44
CA ARG A 114 10.08 5.09 -16.80
C ARG A 114 8.58 4.81 -16.73
N ASP A 115 7.81 5.84 -17.01
CA ASP A 115 6.38 5.70 -17.16
C ASP A 115 6.04 4.98 -18.47
N THR A 116 5.02 4.18 -18.48
CA THR A 116 4.48 3.54 -19.70
C THR A 116 3.67 4.58 -20.46
N ALA A 117 3.93 4.72 -21.76
CA ALA A 117 3.08 5.57 -22.61
C ALA A 117 1.68 4.95 -22.72
N MET A 118 0.66 5.78 -22.54
CA MET A 118 -0.72 5.37 -22.72
C MET A 118 -1.17 5.66 -24.16
N GLU A 119 -1.82 4.70 -24.78
CA GLU A 119 -2.48 4.87 -26.06
C GLU A 119 -3.86 5.52 -25.90
N SER A 120 -4.51 5.86 -27.02
CA SER A 120 -5.88 6.37 -26.98
C SER A 120 -6.85 5.35 -26.36
N PRO A 121 -7.90 5.80 -25.63
CA PRO A 121 -8.90 4.90 -25.07
C PRO A 121 -9.52 4.00 -26.15
N PRO A 122 -9.60 2.67 -25.95
CA PRO A 122 -10.19 1.74 -26.92
C PRO A 122 -11.71 1.90 -27.00
N ALA A 123 -12.26 1.83 -28.20
CA ALA A 123 -13.70 1.93 -28.41
C ALA A 123 -14.40 0.57 -28.42
N ARG A 124 -13.71 -0.50 -28.79
CA ARG A 124 -14.30 -1.81 -29.03
C ARG A 124 -13.46 -2.92 -28.38
N LEU A 125 -14.12 -4.05 -28.13
CA LEU A 125 -13.53 -5.23 -27.50
C LEU A 125 -12.33 -5.78 -28.28
N SER A 126 -12.43 -5.80 -29.62
CA SER A 126 -11.35 -6.28 -30.51
C SER A 126 -10.03 -5.51 -30.35
N GLU A 127 -10.05 -4.30 -29.82
CA GLU A 127 -8.88 -3.47 -29.60
C GLU A 127 -8.08 -3.88 -28.36
N ILE A 128 -8.70 -4.60 -27.43
CA ILE A 128 -8.06 -5.04 -26.20
C ILE A 128 -7.88 -6.56 -26.10
N GLN A 129 -8.71 -7.35 -26.77
CA GLN A 129 -8.62 -8.82 -26.77
C GLN A 129 -9.02 -9.42 -28.12
N HIS A 130 -8.82 -10.74 -28.29
CA HIS A 130 -9.30 -11.42 -29.47
C HIS A 130 -10.82 -11.55 -29.40
N ALA A 131 -11.50 -10.88 -30.32
CA ALA A 131 -12.94 -11.01 -30.50
C ALA A 131 -13.24 -11.39 -31.94
N SER A 132 -14.23 -12.26 -32.15
CA SER A 132 -14.73 -12.50 -33.51
C SER A 132 -15.50 -11.24 -34.01
N PRO A 133 -15.62 -11.04 -35.31
CA PRO A 133 -16.42 -9.91 -35.84
C PRO A 133 -17.88 -9.87 -35.35
N ARG A 134 -18.43 -11.02 -34.91
CA ARG A 134 -19.78 -11.11 -34.35
C ARG A 134 -19.83 -10.70 -32.88
N ASP A 135 -18.75 -10.87 -32.15
CA ASP A 135 -18.64 -10.59 -30.72
C ASP A 135 -18.03 -9.21 -30.46
N ASP A 136 -17.61 -8.50 -31.54
CA ASP A 136 -17.00 -7.18 -31.40
C ASP A 136 -18.04 -6.13 -31.05
N ARG A 137 -18.04 -5.66 -29.84
CA ARG A 137 -18.97 -4.72 -29.21
C ARG A 137 -18.25 -3.59 -28.50
N PRO A 138 -18.93 -2.53 -28.06
CA PRO A 138 -18.39 -1.59 -27.07
C PRO A 138 -17.89 -2.33 -25.84
N LEU A 139 -16.92 -1.74 -25.15
CA LEU A 139 -16.37 -2.29 -23.91
C LEU A 139 -17.43 -2.32 -22.80
N SER A 140 -17.30 -3.29 -21.91
CA SER A 140 -18.03 -3.33 -20.65
C SER A 140 -17.05 -3.34 -19.47
N VAL A 141 -17.40 -2.67 -18.39
CA VAL A 141 -16.60 -2.59 -17.18
C VAL A 141 -17.47 -2.82 -15.95
N ASP A 142 -17.00 -3.68 -15.07
CA ASP A 142 -17.60 -3.89 -13.76
C ASP A 142 -16.82 -3.10 -12.71
N VAL A 143 -17.48 -2.23 -11.97
CA VAL A 143 -16.93 -1.46 -10.86
C VAL A 143 -17.39 -2.13 -9.58
N LEU A 144 -16.44 -2.69 -8.82
CA LEU A 144 -16.70 -3.56 -7.69
C LEU A 144 -16.39 -2.85 -6.36
N PHE A 145 -17.40 -2.78 -5.48
CA PHE A 145 -17.29 -2.20 -4.14
C PHE A 145 -17.48 -3.30 -3.07
N PRO A 146 -16.43 -4.08 -2.73
CA PRO A 146 -16.51 -5.02 -1.63
C PRO A 146 -16.68 -4.29 -0.29
N THR A 147 -17.69 -4.67 0.48
CA THR A 147 -18.02 -4.11 1.79
C THR A 147 -18.44 -5.22 2.76
N TYR A 148 -18.28 -4.97 4.06
CA TYR A 148 -18.67 -5.90 5.13
C TYR A 148 -19.46 -5.22 6.23
N ASN A 149 -18.88 -4.18 6.86
CA ASN A 149 -19.48 -3.44 7.98
C ASN A 149 -19.34 -1.92 7.86
N GLU A 150 -18.87 -1.43 6.71
CA GLU A 150 -18.73 -0.01 6.44
C GLU A 150 -20.09 0.68 6.40
N ASP A 151 -20.11 1.98 6.72
CA ASP A 151 -21.32 2.79 6.72
C ASP A 151 -21.96 2.83 5.30
N PRO A 152 -23.25 2.53 5.16
CA PRO A 152 -23.94 2.57 3.86
C PRO A 152 -23.87 3.92 3.16
N GLU A 153 -23.93 5.04 3.91
CA GLU A 153 -23.86 6.38 3.33
C GLU A 153 -22.44 6.70 2.81
N LEU A 154 -21.38 6.15 3.43
CA LEU A 154 -20.03 6.24 2.90
C LEU A 154 -19.92 5.52 1.55
N VAL A 155 -20.45 4.30 1.44
CA VAL A 155 -20.48 3.55 0.18
C VAL A 155 -21.31 4.28 -0.86
N ARG A 156 -22.43 4.91 -0.48
CA ARG A 156 -23.24 5.74 -1.38
C ARG A 156 -22.41 6.85 -2.04
N LEU A 157 -21.56 7.55 -1.29
CA LEU A 157 -20.67 8.58 -1.87
C LEU A 157 -19.74 7.97 -2.93
N SER A 158 -19.16 6.82 -2.64
CA SER A 158 -18.25 6.11 -3.57
C SER A 158 -18.98 5.65 -4.84
N VAL A 159 -20.19 5.11 -4.71
CA VAL A 159 -21.06 4.71 -5.84
C VAL A 159 -21.43 5.92 -6.70
N ARG A 160 -21.78 7.06 -6.11
CA ARG A 160 -22.12 8.29 -6.85
C ARG A 160 -20.95 8.82 -7.66
N ASP A 161 -19.76 8.83 -7.09
CA ASP A 161 -18.55 9.24 -7.81
C ASP A 161 -18.24 8.24 -8.95
N ALA A 162 -18.46 6.94 -8.74
CA ALA A 162 -18.31 5.95 -9.81
C ALA A 162 -19.31 6.14 -10.96
N LYS A 163 -20.55 6.55 -10.66
CA LYS A 163 -21.55 6.90 -11.69
C LYS A 163 -21.17 8.15 -12.50
N ALA A 164 -20.33 9.02 -11.95
CA ALA A 164 -19.83 10.22 -12.62
C ALA A 164 -18.63 9.97 -13.54
N MET A 165 -18.09 8.74 -13.59
CA MET A 165 -17.00 8.39 -14.50
C MET A 165 -17.37 8.61 -15.95
N ARG A 166 -16.42 9.09 -16.74
CA ARG A 166 -16.58 9.42 -18.15
C ARG A 166 -15.70 8.57 -19.03
N TYR A 167 -16.17 8.34 -20.26
CA TYR A 167 -15.41 7.67 -21.28
C TYR A 167 -15.71 8.29 -22.66
N PRO A 168 -14.72 8.43 -23.56
CA PRO A 168 -14.92 9.13 -24.83
C PRO A 168 -15.72 8.32 -25.89
N HIS A 169 -15.91 7.03 -25.65
CA HIS A 169 -16.64 6.12 -26.53
C HIS A 169 -17.84 5.50 -25.82
N ALA A 170 -18.71 4.85 -26.56
CA ALA A 170 -19.79 4.03 -25.98
C ALA A 170 -19.15 2.93 -25.08
N ILE A 171 -19.62 2.83 -23.85
CA ILE A 171 -19.16 1.85 -22.86
C ILE A 171 -20.32 1.47 -21.94
N GLU A 172 -20.36 0.23 -21.51
CA GLU A 172 -21.29 -0.25 -20.49
C GLU A 172 -20.58 -0.25 -19.13
N ILE A 173 -21.05 0.58 -18.19
CA ILE A 173 -20.48 0.67 -16.83
C ILE A 173 -21.48 0.04 -15.87
N ASN A 174 -21.10 -1.11 -15.31
CA ASN A 174 -21.87 -1.87 -14.33
C ASN A 174 -21.26 -1.68 -12.95
N ILE A 175 -21.99 -1.04 -12.03
CA ILE A 175 -21.53 -0.80 -10.67
C ILE A 175 -22.19 -1.81 -9.75
N HIS A 176 -21.39 -2.50 -8.91
CA HIS A 176 -21.86 -3.53 -8.02
C HIS A 176 -21.35 -3.30 -6.59
N VAL A 177 -22.29 -3.29 -5.64
CA VAL A 177 -21.97 -3.35 -4.19
C VAL A 177 -21.95 -4.82 -3.78
N LEU A 178 -20.80 -5.27 -3.27
CA LEU A 178 -20.55 -6.66 -2.86
C LEU A 178 -20.60 -6.72 -1.34
N ASP A 179 -21.77 -7.06 -0.75
CA ASP A 179 -21.99 -6.96 0.68
C ASP A 179 -21.87 -8.30 1.41
N ASP A 180 -20.70 -8.59 1.97
CA ASP A 180 -20.45 -9.74 2.84
C ASP A 180 -21.22 -9.67 4.18
N GLY A 181 -21.74 -8.50 4.54
CA GLY A 181 -22.56 -8.28 5.72
C GLY A 181 -24.03 -8.64 5.53
N THR A 182 -24.49 -8.81 4.30
CA THR A 182 -25.89 -9.09 3.94
C THR A 182 -26.90 -8.14 4.61
N ARG A 183 -26.63 -6.82 4.51
CA ARG A 183 -27.31 -5.78 5.28
C ARG A 183 -28.45 -5.14 4.47
N ASP A 184 -29.64 -5.05 5.07
CA ASP A 184 -30.79 -4.42 4.41
C ASP A 184 -30.56 -2.94 4.11
N ALA A 185 -29.86 -2.21 4.99
CA ALA A 185 -29.51 -0.82 4.75
C ALA A 185 -28.60 -0.65 3.52
N MET A 186 -27.65 -1.56 3.30
CA MET A 186 -26.76 -1.53 2.13
C MET A 186 -27.51 -1.91 0.85
N ARG A 187 -28.44 -2.90 0.93
CA ARG A 187 -29.32 -3.26 -0.18
C ARG A 187 -30.20 -2.07 -0.59
N GLU A 188 -30.70 -1.32 0.38
CA GLU A 188 -31.50 -0.13 0.12
C GLU A 188 -30.70 0.98 -0.55
N VAL A 189 -29.44 1.19 -0.14
CA VAL A 189 -28.52 2.12 -0.84
C VAL A 189 -28.34 1.70 -2.29
N ALA A 190 -28.02 0.43 -2.56
CA ALA A 190 -27.84 -0.06 -3.92
C ALA A 190 -29.10 0.11 -4.78
N ARG A 191 -30.30 -0.18 -4.20
CA ARG A 191 -31.60 0.01 -4.86
C ARG A 191 -31.85 1.48 -5.20
N GLN A 192 -31.62 2.39 -4.26
CA GLN A 192 -31.84 3.83 -4.47
C GLN A 192 -30.88 4.41 -5.50
N GLU A 193 -29.63 3.97 -5.49
CA GLU A 193 -28.63 4.39 -6.47
C GLU A 193 -28.77 3.65 -7.82
N GLY A 194 -29.63 2.64 -7.94
CA GLY A 194 -29.85 1.88 -9.18
C GLY A 194 -28.64 1.07 -9.60
N VAL A 195 -27.89 0.50 -8.66
CA VAL A 195 -26.69 -0.32 -8.89
C VAL A 195 -26.90 -1.77 -8.45
N GLY A 196 -26.06 -2.67 -8.95
CA GLY A 196 -26.11 -4.09 -8.58
C GLY A 196 -25.79 -4.31 -7.10
N TYR A 197 -26.47 -5.29 -6.49
CA TYR A 197 -26.23 -5.71 -5.12
C TYR A 197 -26.02 -7.22 -5.09
N LEU A 198 -24.84 -7.65 -4.68
CA LEU A 198 -24.44 -9.04 -4.61
C LEU A 198 -24.09 -9.42 -3.16
N THR A 199 -24.59 -10.57 -2.73
CA THR A 199 -24.28 -11.17 -1.42
C THR A 199 -23.88 -12.63 -1.61
N ARG A 200 -23.34 -13.23 -0.57
CA ARG A 200 -23.02 -14.66 -0.53
C ARG A 200 -23.34 -15.26 0.85
N THR A 201 -23.44 -16.59 0.90
CA THR A 201 -23.83 -17.32 2.12
C THR A 201 -22.67 -17.55 3.08
N SER A 202 -21.41 -17.40 2.63
CA SER A 202 -20.22 -17.63 3.46
C SER A 202 -19.16 -16.55 3.20
N ASN A 203 -18.39 -16.19 4.22
CA ASN A 203 -17.31 -15.20 4.11
C ASN A 203 -15.93 -15.84 3.88
N ILE A 204 -15.87 -17.06 3.33
CA ILE A 204 -14.62 -17.73 3.00
C ILE A 204 -13.83 -16.87 2.02
N GLY A 205 -12.51 -16.73 2.25
CA GLY A 205 -11.63 -15.90 1.43
C GLY A 205 -11.81 -14.39 1.61
N SER A 206 -12.67 -13.92 2.54
CA SER A 206 -12.90 -12.51 2.83
C SER A 206 -13.09 -11.69 1.54
N LYS A 207 -12.36 -10.57 1.35
CA LYS A 207 -12.46 -9.71 0.15
C LYS A 207 -12.23 -10.48 -1.15
N ALA A 208 -11.22 -11.35 -1.22
CA ALA A 208 -10.93 -12.15 -2.41
C ALA A 208 -12.09 -13.09 -2.77
N GLY A 209 -12.70 -13.74 -1.78
CA GLY A 209 -13.88 -14.58 -1.97
C GLY A 209 -15.12 -13.78 -2.40
N ASN A 210 -15.28 -12.55 -1.89
CA ASN A 210 -16.35 -11.66 -2.31
C ASN A 210 -16.17 -11.21 -3.77
N MET A 211 -14.95 -10.88 -4.17
CA MET A 211 -14.64 -10.56 -5.57
C MET A 211 -14.82 -11.77 -6.49
N ARG A 212 -14.47 -12.98 -6.06
CA ARG A 212 -14.78 -14.20 -6.81
C ARG A 212 -16.27 -14.34 -7.05
N ASN A 213 -17.10 -14.22 -6.01
CA ASN A 213 -18.56 -14.27 -6.15
C ASN A 213 -19.09 -13.25 -7.17
N ALA A 214 -18.51 -12.04 -7.18
CA ALA A 214 -18.87 -11.03 -8.19
C ALA A 214 -18.51 -11.50 -9.61
N LEU A 215 -17.33 -12.09 -9.83
CA LEU A 215 -16.90 -12.59 -11.13
C LEU A 215 -17.78 -13.70 -11.68
N GLU A 216 -18.41 -14.49 -10.81
CA GLU A 216 -19.37 -15.53 -11.19
C GLU A 216 -20.73 -14.97 -11.66
N HIS A 217 -21.07 -13.73 -11.25
CA HIS A 217 -22.37 -13.09 -11.50
C HIS A 217 -22.31 -11.87 -12.42
N THR A 218 -21.13 -11.50 -12.90
CA THR A 218 -20.92 -10.31 -13.75
C THR A 218 -20.15 -10.67 -15.01
N GLY A 219 -20.10 -9.78 -16.00
CA GLY A 219 -19.55 -10.09 -17.33
C GLY A 219 -18.68 -8.99 -17.95
N GLY A 220 -18.27 -7.95 -17.19
CA GLY A 220 -17.46 -6.87 -17.72
C GLY A 220 -16.08 -7.33 -18.19
N ASP A 221 -15.58 -6.75 -19.28
CA ASP A 221 -14.27 -7.06 -19.87
C ASP A 221 -13.12 -6.62 -18.96
N LEU A 222 -13.31 -5.50 -18.29
CA LEU A 222 -12.39 -4.91 -17.33
C LEU A 222 -13.08 -4.78 -15.97
N LEU A 223 -12.29 -4.85 -14.90
CA LEU A 223 -12.73 -4.81 -13.52
C LEU A 223 -12.06 -3.64 -12.82
N VAL A 224 -12.82 -2.68 -12.33
CA VAL A 224 -12.33 -1.62 -11.46
C VAL A 224 -12.55 -2.03 -10.01
N ILE A 225 -11.47 -2.16 -9.24
CA ILE A 225 -11.54 -2.54 -7.83
C ILE A 225 -11.51 -1.28 -6.96
N CYS A 226 -12.55 -1.11 -6.18
CA CYS A 226 -12.69 -0.01 -5.22
C CYS A 226 -12.85 -0.58 -3.81
N ASP A 227 -12.24 0.04 -2.81
CA ASP A 227 -12.67 -0.20 -1.43
C ASP A 227 -13.95 0.58 -1.14
N ALA A 228 -14.63 0.28 -0.04
CA ALA A 228 -15.91 0.90 0.33
C ALA A 228 -15.85 2.45 0.38
N ASP A 229 -14.69 3.01 0.69
CA ASP A 229 -14.41 4.45 0.76
C ASP A 229 -13.63 4.98 -0.45
N THR A 230 -13.40 4.15 -1.47
CA THR A 230 -12.69 4.58 -2.68
C THR A 230 -13.64 5.33 -3.60
N ARG A 231 -13.32 6.56 -3.90
CA ARG A 231 -14.12 7.48 -4.70
C ARG A 231 -13.36 7.82 -5.98
N PRO A 232 -13.68 7.16 -7.12
CA PRO A 232 -13.00 7.39 -8.39
C PRO A 232 -13.27 8.79 -8.92
N PHE A 233 -12.27 9.38 -9.58
CA PHE A 233 -12.47 10.63 -10.33
C PHE A 233 -13.11 10.36 -11.69
N PRO A 234 -13.81 11.34 -12.26
CA PRO A 234 -14.49 11.18 -13.55
C PRO A 234 -13.58 10.71 -14.70
N GLU A 235 -12.29 11.01 -14.64
CA GLU A 235 -11.30 10.71 -15.67
C GLU A 235 -10.68 9.30 -15.55
N LEU A 236 -11.01 8.49 -14.54
CA LEU A 236 -10.36 7.21 -14.25
C LEU A 236 -10.31 6.29 -15.49
N LEU A 237 -11.45 6.07 -16.15
CA LEU A 237 -11.53 5.16 -17.27
C LEU A 237 -10.80 5.71 -18.51
N GLU A 238 -10.99 6.99 -18.79
CA GLU A 238 -10.34 7.68 -19.91
C GLU A 238 -8.81 7.65 -19.79
N ARG A 239 -8.27 7.83 -18.56
CA ARG A 239 -6.84 7.93 -18.28
C ARG A 239 -6.15 6.58 -18.05
N THR A 240 -6.86 5.46 -18.10
CA THR A 240 -6.28 4.15 -17.79
C THR A 240 -6.55 3.09 -18.86
N PHE A 241 -7.68 3.12 -19.56
CA PHE A 241 -8.05 2.04 -20.46
C PHE A 241 -7.17 1.91 -21.70
N GLY A 242 -6.52 3.00 -22.13
CA GLY A 242 -5.57 2.98 -23.24
C GLY A 242 -4.40 2.01 -23.06
N TYR A 243 -4.02 1.70 -21.83
CA TYR A 243 -2.97 0.72 -21.55
C TYR A 243 -3.35 -0.72 -21.94
N PHE A 244 -4.66 -1.05 -21.95
CA PHE A 244 -5.14 -2.39 -22.27
C PHE A 244 -5.11 -2.72 -23.77
N ARG A 245 -4.74 -1.77 -24.64
CA ARG A 245 -4.42 -2.07 -26.05
C ARG A 245 -3.22 -3.03 -26.17
N ASP A 246 -2.23 -2.98 -25.27
CA ASP A 246 -1.31 -4.10 -25.08
C ASP A 246 -2.07 -5.25 -24.43
N ARG A 247 -2.36 -6.30 -25.22
CA ARG A 247 -3.11 -7.48 -24.79
C ARG A 247 -2.46 -8.27 -23.66
N ARG A 248 -1.18 -7.97 -23.33
CA ARG A 248 -0.47 -8.56 -22.21
C ARG A 248 -0.67 -7.80 -20.91
N VAL A 249 -1.23 -6.61 -20.93
CA VAL A 249 -1.50 -5.86 -19.71
C VAL A 249 -2.64 -6.53 -18.94
N ALA A 250 -2.29 -7.13 -17.81
CA ALA A 250 -3.25 -7.79 -16.92
C ALA A 250 -3.91 -6.81 -15.95
N TRP A 251 -3.16 -5.82 -15.47
CA TRP A 251 -3.72 -4.76 -14.61
C TRP A 251 -2.99 -3.44 -14.74
N VAL A 252 -3.71 -2.40 -14.36
CA VAL A 252 -3.21 -1.03 -14.18
C VAL A 252 -3.46 -0.65 -12.73
N GLN A 253 -2.44 -0.13 -12.04
CA GLN A 253 -2.53 0.42 -10.69
C GLN A 253 -2.39 1.94 -10.75
N THR A 254 -3.28 2.67 -10.07
CA THR A 254 -3.15 4.11 -9.83
C THR A 254 -2.72 4.36 -8.39
N PRO A 255 -2.05 5.50 -8.07
CA PRO A 255 -1.76 5.85 -6.70
C PRO A 255 -3.03 5.98 -5.85
N GLN A 256 -3.00 5.43 -4.64
CA GLN A 256 -4.00 5.77 -3.63
C GLN A 256 -3.69 7.15 -3.07
N TRP A 257 -4.72 7.98 -2.91
CA TRP A 257 -4.57 9.32 -2.38
C TRP A 257 -5.58 9.56 -1.25
N PHE A 258 -5.04 9.88 -0.08
CA PHE A 258 -5.83 10.20 1.10
C PHE A 258 -6.09 11.69 1.16
N TYR A 259 -7.34 12.12 0.88
CA TYR A 259 -7.70 13.53 0.80
C TYR A 259 -7.98 14.19 2.16
N ASP A 260 -8.14 13.38 3.22
CA ASP A 260 -8.45 13.77 4.58
C ASP A 260 -7.23 14.03 5.47
N LEU A 261 -5.99 13.96 4.90
CA LEU A 261 -4.77 14.21 5.66
C LEU A 261 -4.59 15.69 5.98
N ASP A 262 -4.23 16.00 7.22
CA ASP A 262 -3.85 17.33 7.63
C ASP A 262 -2.61 17.82 6.86
N GLU A 263 -2.62 19.05 6.37
CA GLU A 263 -1.47 19.62 5.63
C GLU A 263 -0.32 20.04 6.56
N GLY A 264 -0.63 20.35 7.82
CA GLY A 264 0.33 20.84 8.79
C GLY A 264 0.87 22.24 8.48
N THR A 265 1.86 22.67 9.25
CA THR A 265 2.53 23.96 9.07
C THR A 265 3.96 23.76 8.58
N PRO A 266 4.41 24.38 7.46
CA PRO A 266 5.79 24.30 7.01
C PRO A 266 6.79 24.65 8.13
N LEU A 267 7.86 23.89 8.29
CA LEU A 267 8.85 24.08 9.36
C LEU A 267 9.39 25.52 9.46
N PRO A 268 9.70 26.23 8.36
CA PRO A 268 10.12 27.62 8.44
C PRO A 268 9.08 28.54 9.08
N ALA A 269 7.81 28.36 8.72
CA ALA A 269 6.72 29.15 9.29
C ALA A 269 6.47 28.76 10.76
N TRP A 270 6.53 27.48 11.08
CA TRP A 270 6.37 26.98 12.44
C TRP A 270 7.46 27.50 13.38
N LEU A 271 8.75 27.44 12.97
CA LEU A 271 9.87 27.98 13.76
C LEU A 271 9.76 29.50 13.94
N ALA A 272 9.38 30.23 12.89
CA ALA A 272 9.19 31.66 12.96
C ALA A 272 8.11 32.05 13.98
N ALA A 273 6.98 31.37 13.98
CA ALA A 273 5.82 31.69 14.82
C ALA A 273 5.95 31.09 16.23
N ARG A 274 6.24 29.79 16.35
CA ARG A 274 6.17 29.07 17.64
C ARG A 274 7.30 29.39 18.58
N LEU A 275 8.52 29.55 18.05
CA LEU A 275 9.70 29.91 18.86
C LEU A 275 9.91 31.43 18.93
N ARG A 276 9.01 32.23 18.35
CA ARG A 276 9.11 33.69 18.29
C ARG A 276 10.43 34.19 17.68
N LEU A 277 11.04 33.41 16.83
CA LEU A 277 12.34 33.72 16.21
C LEU A 277 12.20 34.51 14.89
N GLY A 278 10.98 34.81 14.44
CA GLY A 278 10.70 35.59 13.24
C GLY A 278 11.49 35.15 12.02
N ALA A 279 12.16 36.08 11.34
CA ALA A 279 12.94 35.80 10.14
C ALA A 279 14.09 34.79 10.36
N VAL A 280 14.71 34.80 11.55
CA VAL A 280 15.79 33.86 11.91
C VAL A 280 15.25 32.44 11.97
N GLY A 281 14.10 32.23 12.60
CA GLY A 281 13.45 30.92 12.65
C GLY A 281 13.10 30.40 11.24
N ALA A 282 12.58 31.28 10.38
CA ALA A 282 12.30 30.91 8.99
C ALA A 282 13.58 30.56 8.21
N LEU A 283 14.70 31.26 8.44
CA LEU A 283 15.98 30.94 7.80
C LEU A 283 16.52 29.59 8.25
N VAL A 284 16.49 29.33 9.55
CA VAL A 284 16.91 28.02 10.14
C VAL A 284 16.04 26.90 9.59
N GLY A 285 14.72 27.07 9.54
CA GLY A 285 13.81 26.08 8.97
C GLY A 285 14.13 25.76 7.50
N ARG A 286 14.36 26.79 6.68
CA ARG A 286 14.77 26.59 5.27
C ARG A 286 16.13 25.89 5.15
N ALA A 287 17.08 26.19 6.03
CA ALA A 287 18.38 25.50 6.04
C ALA A 287 18.23 24.01 6.37
N ILE A 288 17.37 23.68 7.34
CA ILE A 288 17.04 22.29 7.69
C ILE A 288 16.37 21.57 6.51
N GLU A 289 15.37 22.21 5.88
CA GLU A 289 14.65 21.61 4.74
C GLU A 289 15.54 21.40 3.51
N ARG A 290 16.61 22.19 3.34
CA ARG A 290 17.61 21.93 2.28
C ARG A 290 18.34 20.61 2.45
N VAL A 291 18.50 20.15 3.70
CA VAL A 291 19.21 18.90 4.02
C VAL A 291 18.25 17.72 4.15
N LEU A 292 17.10 17.94 4.78
CA LEU A 292 16.15 16.88 5.11
C LEU A 292 14.96 16.78 4.15
N GLY A 293 14.81 17.73 3.24
CA GLY A 293 13.61 17.89 2.40
C GLY A 293 12.49 18.63 3.14
N PRO A 294 11.35 18.91 2.50
CA PRO A 294 10.23 19.66 3.08
C PRO A 294 9.71 18.99 4.35
N ILE A 295 9.49 19.77 5.40
CA ILE A 295 8.97 19.30 6.71
C ILE A 295 7.73 20.11 7.06
N HIS A 296 6.62 19.43 7.32
CA HIS A 296 5.39 20.05 7.80
C HIS A 296 5.09 19.54 9.22
N VAL A 297 5.09 20.45 10.18
CA VAL A 297 4.81 20.14 11.59
C VAL A 297 3.31 19.97 11.78
N GLY A 298 2.91 18.84 12.39
CA GLY A 298 1.50 18.51 12.62
C GLY A 298 0.79 17.87 11.41
N ARG A 299 1.45 17.77 10.26
CA ARG A 299 0.93 17.00 9.12
C ARG A 299 0.96 15.51 9.44
N ASP A 300 -0.11 14.82 9.04
CA ASP A 300 -0.19 13.36 8.98
C ASP A 300 0.55 12.67 10.14
N PRO A 301 -0.03 12.65 11.35
CA PRO A 301 0.64 12.16 12.55
C PRO A 301 0.96 10.66 12.49
N PHE A 302 0.32 9.91 11.57
CA PHE A 302 0.50 8.47 11.41
C PHE A 302 1.38 8.09 10.21
N GLY A 303 1.88 9.06 9.42
CA GLY A 303 2.65 8.78 8.20
C GLY A 303 1.84 7.97 7.19
N ASN A 304 0.58 8.34 7.01
CA ASN A 304 -0.33 7.70 6.06
C ASN A 304 -0.09 8.12 4.62
N ASP A 305 0.60 9.28 4.40
CA ASP A 305 0.86 9.82 3.07
C ASP A 305 1.57 8.76 2.20
N PRO A 306 0.91 8.24 1.18
CA PRO A 306 1.42 7.11 0.43
C PRO A 306 2.37 7.52 -0.71
N GLN A 307 2.70 8.81 -0.85
CA GLN A 307 3.53 9.32 -1.97
C GLN A 307 4.87 8.59 -2.09
N MET A 308 5.57 8.34 -0.98
CA MET A 308 6.84 7.60 -1.02
C MET A 308 6.67 6.20 -1.62
N PHE A 309 5.58 5.53 -1.31
CA PHE A 309 5.30 4.21 -1.84
C PHE A 309 4.88 4.24 -3.32
N TYR A 310 3.93 5.11 -3.68
CA TYR A 310 3.39 5.13 -5.04
C TYR A 310 4.29 5.89 -6.02
N ASP A 311 4.66 7.14 -5.71
CA ASP A 311 5.38 8.00 -6.65
C ASP A 311 6.85 7.63 -6.80
N VAL A 312 7.44 6.98 -5.78
CA VAL A 312 8.83 6.54 -5.82
C VAL A 312 8.93 5.02 -6.07
N ILE A 313 8.44 4.19 -5.12
CA ILE A 313 8.69 2.75 -5.17
C ILE A 313 7.91 2.08 -6.30
N GLN A 314 6.59 2.21 -6.37
CA GLN A 314 5.76 1.53 -7.38
C GLN A 314 6.01 2.09 -8.79
N ARG A 315 6.10 3.40 -8.94
CA ARG A 315 6.37 4.04 -10.22
C ARG A 315 7.71 3.59 -10.82
N ARG A 316 8.75 3.51 -9.97
CA ARG A 316 10.08 3.08 -10.42
C ARG A 316 10.21 1.57 -10.63
N ARG A 317 9.21 0.76 -10.25
CA ARG A 317 9.12 -0.67 -10.59
C ARG A 317 8.54 -0.93 -11.98
N ASN A 318 7.90 0.07 -12.57
CA ASN A 318 7.19 -0.06 -13.84
C ASN A 318 8.11 -0.52 -15.00
N TRP A 319 9.37 -0.01 -15.08
CA TRP A 319 10.31 -0.40 -16.12
C TRP A 319 10.68 -1.89 -16.09
N ALA A 320 10.62 -2.53 -14.94
CA ALA A 320 10.93 -3.94 -14.74
C ALA A 320 9.70 -4.85 -14.82
N ASN A 321 8.53 -4.29 -15.12
CA ASN A 321 7.27 -5.02 -15.06
C ASN A 321 7.05 -5.68 -13.69
N ALA A 322 7.24 -4.93 -12.60
CA ALA A 322 7.19 -5.41 -11.22
C ALA A 322 6.35 -4.51 -10.29
N SER A 323 5.61 -3.56 -10.85
CA SER A 323 4.59 -2.82 -10.11
C SER A 323 3.44 -3.77 -9.81
N PHE A 324 3.12 -3.96 -8.52
CA PHE A 324 2.06 -4.90 -8.12
C PHE A 324 0.74 -4.17 -7.81
N GLY A 325 -0.37 -4.90 -7.87
CA GLY A 325 -1.67 -4.41 -7.45
C GLY A 325 -1.69 -4.12 -5.96
N CYS A 326 -2.38 -3.06 -5.58
CA CYS A 326 -2.50 -2.59 -4.20
C CYS A 326 -3.98 -2.53 -3.75
N GLY A 327 -4.84 -3.28 -4.39
CA GLY A 327 -6.27 -3.34 -4.10
C GLY A 327 -7.02 -2.15 -4.72
N ALA A 328 -7.39 -1.18 -3.91
CA ALA A 328 -8.17 -0.04 -4.38
C ALA A 328 -7.46 0.80 -5.45
N GLY A 329 -8.23 1.31 -6.42
CA GLY A 329 -7.72 2.09 -7.54
C GLY A 329 -6.98 1.26 -8.59
N SER A 330 -7.18 -0.06 -8.61
CA SER A 330 -6.64 -0.96 -9.62
C SER A 330 -7.71 -1.35 -10.65
N ILE A 331 -7.27 -1.51 -11.90
CA ILE A 331 -8.09 -2.01 -12.98
C ILE A 331 -7.48 -3.32 -13.49
N TYR A 332 -8.27 -4.39 -13.52
CA TYR A 332 -7.82 -5.70 -13.99
C TYR A 332 -8.51 -6.08 -15.30
N ARG A 333 -7.78 -6.77 -16.17
CA ARG A 333 -8.36 -7.50 -17.30
C ARG A 333 -9.00 -8.78 -16.75
N ARG A 334 -10.31 -8.96 -16.96
CA ARG A 334 -11.02 -10.17 -16.51
C ARG A 334 -10.40 -11.44 -17.08
N GLU A 335 -10.04 -11.43 -18.38
CA GLU A 335 -9.38 -12.56 -19.03
C GLU A 335 -8.15 -13.02 -18.25
N ALA A 336 -7.30 -12.08 -17.78
CA ALA A 336 -6.05 -12.43 -17.08
C ALA A 336 -6.30 -13.13 -15.74
N VAL A 337 -7.18 -12.60 -14.91
CA VAL A 337 -7.44 -13.19 -13.58
C VAL A 337 -8.19 -14.51 -13.69
N MET A 338 -9.07 -14.67 -14.68
CA MET A 338 -9.80 -15.92 -14.89
C MET A 338 -8.93 -17.00 -15.53
N GLU A 339 -8.07 -16.67 -16.48
CA GLU A 339 -7.15 -17.62 -17.11
C GLU A 339 -6.17 -18.22 -16.07
N GLU A 340 -5.59 -17.38 -15.21
CA GLU A 340 -4.68 -17.86 -14.18
C GLU A 340 -5.41 -18.66 -13.09
N ALA A 341 -6.65 -18.30 -12.78
CA ALA A 341 -7.48 -19.09 -11.87
C ALA A 341 -7.77 -20.49 -12.43
N LEU A 342 -8.10 -20.57 -13.71
CA LEU A 342 -8.36 -21.85 -14.38
C LEU A 342 -7.08 -22.72 -14.44
N LYS A 343 -5.92 -22.14 -14.71
CA LYS A 343 -4.64 -22.84 -14.68
C LYS A 343 -4.35 -23.39 -13.28
N ALA A 344 -4.48 -22.56 -12.25
CA ALA A 344 -4.26 -22.96 -10.85
C ALA A 344 -5.22 -24.09 -10.44
N TYR A 345 -6.50 -23.97 -10.77
CA TYR A 345 -7.52 -24.97 -10.52
C TYR A 345 -7.21 -26.31 -11.22
N ALA A 346 -6.83 -26.26 -12.49
CA ALA A 346 -6.44 -27.47 -13.24
C ALA A 346 -5.19 -28.13 -12.67
N ASP A 347 -4.21 -27.36 -12.21
CA ASP A 347 -2.99 -27.86 -11.59
C ASP A 347 -3.26 -28.50 -10.21
N GLU A 348 -4.11 -27.90 -9.39
CA GLU A 348 -4.51 -28.47 -8.09
C GLU A 348 -5.19 -29.83 -8.27
N ILE A 349 -6.16 -29.92 -9.20
CA ILE A 349 -6.81 -31.17 -9.54
C ILE A 349 -5.78 -32.20 -10.04
N ARG A 350 -4.88 -31.79 -10.94
CA ARG A 350 -3.86 -32.71 -11.48
C ARG A 350 -2.95 -33.27 -10.41
N VAL A 351 -2.50 -32.44 -9.46
CA VAL A 351 -1.63 -32.85 -8.34
C VAL A 351 -2.37 -33.82 -7.44
N GLU A 352 -3.61 -33.56 -7.08
CA GLU A 352 -4.43 -34.44 -6.23
C GLU A 352 -4.69 -35.77 -6.91
N VAL A 353 -5.11 -35.77 -8.18
CA VAL A 353 -5.33 -36.98 -8.97
C VAL A 353 -4.04 -37.80 -9.09
N ALA A 354 -2.89 -37.17 -9.34
CA ALA A 354 -1.61 -37.84 -9.38
C ALA A 354 -1.27 -38.48 -8.02
N ALA A 355 -1.40 -37.76 -6.94
CA ALA A 355 -1.12 -38.25 -5.58
C ALA A 355 -1.94 -39.51 -5.22
N LEU A 356 -3.20 -39.57 -5.69
CA LEU A 356 -4.11 -40.69 -5.42
C LEU A 356 -3.95 -41.85 -6.40
N THR A 357 -3.39 -41.64 -7.59
CA THR A 357 -3.36 -42.65 -8.67
C THR A 357 -1.98 -43.14 -9.09
N ASP A 358 -0.89 -42.43 -8.77
CA ASP A 358 0.46 -42.79 -9.24
C ASP A 358 1.01 -44.10 -8.64
N GLY A 359 0.46 -44.57 -7.51
CA GLY A 359 0.79 -45.87 -6.92
C GLY A 359 0.13 -47.09 -7.62
N VAL A 360 -0.76 -46.88 -8.60
CA VAL A 360 -1.46 -47.97 -9.30
C VAL A 360 -0.64 -48.44 -10.51
N GLU A 361 -0.19 -49.70 -10.50
CA GLU A 361 0.66 -50.26 -11.57
C GLU A 361 -0.10 -50.51 -12.87
N ASP A 362 -1.36 -50.96 -12.78
CA ASP A 362 -2.21 -51.21 -13.96
C ASP A 362 -2.58 -49.93 -14.68
N VAL A 363 -2.17 -49.82 -15.94
CA VAL A 363 -2.35 -48.62 -16.76
C VAL A 363 -3.82 -48.31 -17.05
N GLN A 364 -4.65 -49.36 -17.28
CA GLN A 364 -6.08 -49.18 -17.57
C GLN A 364 -6.85 -48.75 -16.32
N LEU A 365 -6.59 -49.43 -15.20
CA LEU A 365 -7.18 -49.09 -13.92
C LEU A 365 -6.76 -47.68 -13.48
N ARG A 366 -5.49 -47.29 -13.66
CA ARG A 366 -5.00 -45.95 -13.39
C ARG A 366 -5.71 -44.90 -14.21
N ALA A 367 -5.98 -45.13 -15.49
CA ALA A 367 -6.70 -44.21 -16.35
C ALA A 367 -8.15 -44.03 -15.89
N GLN A 368 -8.85 -45.10 -15.55
CA GLN A 368 -10.22 -45.05 -15.03
C GLN A 368 -10.29 -44.33 -13.66
N LEU A 369 -9.34 -44.62 -12.77
CA LEU A 369 -9.26 -43.95 -11.47
C LEU A 369 -8.97 -42.43 -11.64
N ARG A 370 -8.09 -42.05 -12.56
CA ARG A 370 -7.81 -40.65 -12.86
C ARG A 370 -9.04 -39.89 -13.32
N GLU A 371 -9.87 -40.51 -14.13
CA GLU A 371 -11.13 -39.89 -14.59
C GLU A 371 -12.13 -39.72 -13.43
N SER A 372 -12.35 -40.78 -12.64
CA SER A 372 -13.27 -40.75 -11.51
C SER A 372 -12.83 -39.80 -10.40
N VAL A 373 -11.57 -39.90 -9.97
CA VAL A 373 -10.96 -39.04 -8.95
C VAL A 373 -10.90 -37.59 -9.45
N GLY A 374 -10.59 -37.38 -10.75
CA GLY A 374 -10.57 -36.07 -11.36
C GLY A 374 -11.93 -35.37 -11.32
N ALA A 375 -13.01 -36.12 -11.58
CA ALA A 375 -14.38 -35.57 -11.50
C ALA A 375 -14.79 -35.23 -10.06
N GLU A 376 -14.31 -35.97 -9.06
CA GLU A 376 -14.54 -35.71 -7.65
C GLU A 376 -13.70 -34.51 -7.15
N ALA A 377 -12.41 -34.50 -7.45
CA ALA A 377 -11.52 -33.39 -7.16
C ALA A 377 -12.01 -32.08 -7.76
N ALA A 378 -12.48 -32.08 -9.02
CA ALA A 378 -13.06 -30.93 -9.66
C ALA A 378 -14.31 -30.37 -8.94
N ARG A 379 -15.05 -31.20 -8.21
CA ARG A 379 -16.18 -30.74 -7.37
C ARG A 379 -15.75 -30.24 -6.01
N ALA A 380 -14.60 -30.70 -5.51
CA ALA A 380 -14.08 -30.34 -4.21
C ALA A 380 -13.27 -29.04 -4.22
N HIS A 381 -12.61 -28.74 -5.34
CA HIS A 381 -11.83 -27.51 -5.50
C HIS A 381 -12.66 -26.34 -6.00
N GLU A 382 -12.28 -25.13 -5.58
CA GLU A 382 -12.94 -23.88 -5.95
C GLU A 382 -12.05 -23.05 -6.88
N LEU A 383 -12.62 -22.47 -7.92
CA LEU A 383 -11.95 -21.51 -8.77
C LEU A 383 -11.64 -20.24 -7.98
N THR A 384 -10.38 -19.83 -7.89
CA THR A 384 -9.96 -18.65 -7.10
C THR A 384 -9.25 -17.62 -7.97
N PRO A 385 -10.01 -16.70 -8.65
CA PRO A 385 -9.44 -15.65 -9.49
C PRO A 385 -8.52 -14.71 -8.73
N TYR A 386 -8.82 -14.48 -7.44
CA TYR A 386 -7.94 -13.80 -6.50
C TYR A 386 -7.57 -14.77 -5.39
N LYS A 387 -6.31 -14.81 -5.01
CA LYS A 387 -5.86 -15.73 -3.96
C LYS A 387 -6.52 -15.42 -2.62
N PHE A 388 -7.05 -16.45 -1.96
CA PHE A 388 -7.64 -16.33 -0.62
C PHE A 388 -6.54 -16.11 0.42
N HIS A 389 -6.07 -14.87 0.48
CA HIS A 389 -4.98 -14.43 1.33
C HIS A 389 -5.24 -13.02 1.85
N VAL A 390 -4.64 -12.66 3.00
CA VAL A 390 -4.79 -11.32 3.57
C VAL A 390 -4.17 -10.22 2.71
N SER A 391 -3.21 -10.58 1.87
CA SER A 391 -2.55 -9.74 0.86
C SER A 391 -2.83 -10.31 -0.54
N GLU A 392 -4.12 -10.44 -0.89
CA GLU A 392 -4.60 -11.02 -2.15
C GLU A 392 -4.06 -10.28 -3.37
N ASP A 393 -3.87 -8.98 -3.26
CA ASP A 393 -3.44 -8.07 -4.31
C ASP A 393 -2.00 -8.32 -4.76
N ILE A 394 -1.04 -8.29 -3.83
CA ILE A 394 0.36 -8.60 -4.16
C ILE A 394 0.53 -10.08 -4.55
N TYR A 395 -0.20 -10.99 -3.89
CA TYR A 395 -0.09 -12.42 -4.19
C TYR A 395 -0.61 -12.73 -5.60
N THR A 396 -1.79 -12.23 -5.97
CA THR A 396 -2.34 -12.36 -7.33
C THR A 396 -1.38 -11.73 -8.37
N SER A 397 -0.76 -10.59 -8.04
CA SER A 397 0.24 -9.96 -8.91
C SER A 397 1.48 -10.85 -9.14
N ILE A 398 1.97 -11.54 -8.10
CA ILE A 398 3.09 -12.48 -8.22
C ILE A 398 2.72 -13.64 -9.14
N ILE A 399 1.50 -14.17 -9.03
CA ILE A 399 1.01 -15.29 -9.85
C ILE A 399 0.94 -14.86 -11.31
N LEU A 400 0.24 -13.75 -11.61
CA LEU A 400 0.12 -13.21 -12.96
C LEU A 400 1.49 -12.92 -13.60
N HIS A 401 2.41 -12.30 -12.86
CA HIS A 401 3.77 -12.04 -13.37
C HIS A 401 4.58 -13.30 -13.60
N SER A 402 4.29 -14.41 -12.91
CA SER A 402 5.01 -15.68 -13.07
C SER A 402 4.49 -16.54 -14.23
N ASP A 403 3.41 -16.15 -14.88
CA ASP A 403 2.90 -16.86 -16.05
C ASP A 403 3.90 -16.85 -17.22
N ARG A 404 4.25 -18.04 -17.72
CA ARG A 404 5.25 -18.23 -18.77
C ARG A 404 4.68 -18.16 -20.19
N GLU A 405 3.39 -18.37 -20.33
CA GLU A 405 2.70 -18.45 -21.61
C GLU A 405 2.33 -17.04 -22.10
N ARG A 406 1.49 -16.34 -21.38
CA ARG A 406 1.04 -14.99 -21.72
C ARG A 406 2.05 -13.91 -21.37
N LYS A 407 2.89 -14.17 -20.34
CA LYS A 407 3.88 -13.20 -19.82
C LYS A 407 3.20 -11.89 -19.49
N TRP A 408 2.20 -11.98 -18.62
CA TRP A 408 1.37 -10.85 -18.21
C TRP A 408 2.21 -9.67 -17.74
N ARG A 409 1.70 -8.48 -18.00
CA ARG A 409 2.34 -7.22 -17.66
C ARG A 409 1.47 -6.41 -16.72
N SER A 410 2.12 -5.64 -15.87
CA SER A 410 1.49 -4.58 -15.08
C SER A 410 1.87 -3.20 -15.63
N VAL A 411 0.99 -2.24 -15.37
CA VAL A 411 1.27 -0.82 -15.61
C VAL A 411 0.96 -0.04 -14.34
N PHE A 412 1.88 0.81 -13.94
CA PHE A 412 1.61 1.81 -12.92
C PHE A 412 1.32 3.16 -13.60
N HIS A 413 0.12 3.69 -13.39
CA HIS A 413 -0.27 5.02 -13.84
C HIS A 413 0.16 6.05 -12.78
N PRO A 414 0.88 7.12 -13.15
CA PRO A 414 1.51 7.98 -12.14
C PRO A 414 0.56 8.95 -11.44
N GLU A 415 -0.63 9.23 -11.99
CA GLU A 415 -1.58 10.17 -11.42
C GLU A 415 -2.59 9.49 -10.50
N PRO A 416 -2.88 10.05 -9.31
CA PRO A 416 -4.00 9.59 -8.50
C PRO A 416 -5.32 9.86 -9.24
N LEU A 417 -6.10 8.81 -9.47
CA LEU A 417 -7.39 8.87 -10.15
C LEU A 417 -8.56 8.43 -9.25
N SER A 418 -8.31 8.35 -7.96
CA SER A 418 -9.32 8.15 -6.93
C SER A 418 -8.87 8.78 -5.61
N LYS A 419 -9.84 9.11 -4.75
CA LYS A 419 -9.62 9.58 -3.38
C LYS A 419 -10.19 8.59 -2.38
N MET A 420 -9.59 8.51 -1.18
CA MET A 420 -10.02 7.62 -0.10
C MET A 420 -9.65 8.17 1.27
N LEU A 421 -10.13 7.51 2.33
CA LEU A 421 -9.93 7.94 3.71
C LEU A 421 -8.72 7.24 4.35
N SER A 422 -7.95 8.02 5.10
CA SER A 422 -6.79 7.53 5.85
C SER A 422 -7.21 6.89 7.19
N PRO A 423 -6.40 5.99 7.78
CA PRO A 423 -6.56 5.59 9.17
C PRO A 423 -6.51 6.78 10.13
N GLN A 424 -7.52 6.91 11.00
CA GLN A 424 -7.70 8.08 11.86
C GLN A 424 -7.12 7.93 13.28
N ASP A 425 -6.71 6.73 13.66
CA ASP A 425 -6.16 6.43 14.99
C ASP A 425 -5.06 5.36 14.92
N LEU A 426 -4.30 5.27 16.01
CA LEU A 426 -3.14 4.36 16.09
C LEU A 426 -3.53 2.89 16.06
N LEU A 427 -4.70 2.50 16.58
CA LEU A 427 -5.15 1.11 16.56
C LEU A 427 -5.45 0.68 15.12
N THR A 428 -6.26 1.45 14.42
CA THR A 428 -6.63 1.25 13.02
C THR A 428 -5.38 1.17 12.13
N TRP A 429 -4.46 2.11 12.33
CA TRP A 429 -3.18 2.15 11.64
C TRP A 429 -2.32 0.91 11.93
N THR A 430 -2.22 0.49 13.20
CA THR A 430 -1.43 -0.70 13.60
C THR A 430 -2.00 -1.98 12.99
N ILE A 431 -3.32 -2.13 12.96
CA ILE A 431 -4.01 -3.26 12.33
C ILE A 431 -3.66 -3.34 10.84
N GLN A 432 -3.74 -2.21 10.14
CA GLN A 432 -3.42 -2.14 8.72
C GLN A 432 -1.96 -2.51 8.43
N ARG A 433 -1.01 -1.94 9.18
CA ARG A 433 0.43 -2.22 9.02
C ARG A 433 0.80 -3.65 9.39
N PHE A 434 0.16 -4.22 10.40
CA PHE A 434 0.33 -5.62 10.76
C PHE A 434 -0.13 -6.56 9.64
N LYS A 435 -1.27 -6.26 8.97
CA LYS A 435 -1.73 -7.03 7.81
C LYS A 435 -0.71 -7.01 6.67
N TYR A 436 -0.18 -5.85 6.33
CA TYR A 436 0.82 -5.72 5.26
C TYR A 436 2.09 -6.50 5.57
N ALA A 437 2.62 -6.36 6.78
CA ALA A 437 3.81 -7.07 7.21
C ALA A 437 3.57 -8.58 7.28
N GLY A 438 2.52 -9.01 7.98
CA GLY A 438 2.19 -10.42 8.18
C GLY A 438 1.89 -11.13 6.87
N GLY A 439 1.06 -10.54 6.01
CA GLY A 439 0.74 -11.15 4.72
C GLY A 439 1.94 -11.27 3.79
N THR A 440 2.81 -10.25 3.72
CA THR A 440 4.03 -10.33 2.90
C THR A 440 5.03 -11.37 3.44
N LEU A 441 5.19 -11.46 4.76
CA LEU A 441 6.04 -12.46 5.40
C LEU A 441 5.47 -13.88 5.25
N ASP A 442 4.15 -14.04 5.27
CA ASP A 442 3.49 -15.33 5.04
C ASP A 442 3.77 -15.84 3.62
N ILE A 443 3.61 -14.98 2.60
CA ILE A 443 3.99 -15.29 1.21
C ILE A 443 5.47 -15.66 1.13
N ALA A 444 6.35 -14.94 1.83
CA ALA A 444 7.79 -15.22 1.82
C ALA A 444 8.15 -16.59 2.35
N ILE A 445 7.38 -17.12 3.31
CA ILE A 445 7.63 -18.44 3.92
C ILE A 445 6.98 -19.56 3.11
N HIS A 446 5.73 -19.38 2.67
CA HIS A 446 4.94 -20.47 2.08
C HIS A 446 5.01 -20.53 0.55
N ASP A 447 5.17 -19.37 -0.15
CA ASP A 447 5.28 -19.31 -1.61
C ASP A 447 6.26 -18.19 -2.04
N ASN A 448 7.53 -18.38 -1.71
CA ASN A 448 8.56 -17.35 -1.89
C ASN A 448 8.75 -16.97 -3.37
N PRO A 449 8.49 -15.73 -3.76
CA PRO A 449 8.64 -15.27 -5.15
C PRO A 449 10.08 -15.36 -5.67
N LEU A 450 11.11 -15.38 -4.81
CA LEU A 450 12.49 -15.57 -5.21
C LEU A 450 12.72 -16.96 -5.81
N LEU A 451 11.99 -17.97 -5.33
CA LEU A 451 12.07 -19.36 -5.78
C LEU A 451 11.09 -19.67 -6.92
N ARG A 452 10.08 -18.81 -7.11
CA ARG A 452 9.00 -19.04 -8.06
C ARG A 452 9.52 -18.98 -9.49
N PRO A 453 9.23 -20.01 -10.35
CA PRO A 453 9.59 -19.99 -11.76
C PRO A 453 8.72 -18.96 -12.53
N GLY A 454 9.22 -18.48 -13.68
CA GLY A 454 8.50 -17.54 -14.55
C GLY A 454 8.82 -16.06 -14.28
N LEU A 455 9.10 -15.69 -13.04
CA LEU A 455 9.54 -14.34 -12.71
C LEU A 455 10.94 -14.03 -13.26
N SER A 456 11.11 -12.86 -13.86
CA SER A 456 12.41 -12.34 -14.27
C SER A 456 13.30 -12.03 -13.06
N PHE A 457 14.62 -11.91 -13.27
CA PHE A 457 15.56 -11.50 -12.21
C PHE A 457 15.14 -10.17 -11.54
N TRP A 458 14.74 -9.17 -12.33
CA TRP A 458 14.32 -7.88 -11.79
C TRP A 458 13.01 -7.94 -11.00
N GLN A 459 12.05 -8.74 -11.44
CA GLN A 459 10.82 -8.98 -10.68
C GLN A 459 11.13 -9.66 -9.34
N LYS A 460 11.96 -10.70 -9.35
CA LYS A 460 12.43 -11.38 -8.12
C LYS A 460 13.12 -10.39 -7.18
N LEU A 461 14.04 -9.57 -7.69
CA LEU A 461 14.72 -8.55 -6.89
C LEU A 461 13.74 -7.57 -6.25
N MET A 462 12.74 -7.08 -7.00
CA MET A 462 11.78 -6.10 -6.52
C MET A 462 10.79 -6.68 -5.50
N TYR A 463 10.28 -7.89 -5.72
CA TYR A 463 9.48 -8.59 -4.72
C TYR A 463 10.32 -8.95 -3.49
N GLY A 464 11.56 -9.43 -3.69
CA GLY A 464 12.52 -9.70 -2.64
C GLY A 464 12.84 -8.49 -1.78
N THR A 465 12.96 -7.31 -2.39
CA THR A 465 13.16 -6.05 -1.66
C THR A 465 11.96 -5.71 -0.77
N THR A 466 10.73 -5.95 -1.25
CA THR A 466 9.53 -5.77 -0.43
C THR A 466 9.55 -6.70 0.79
N ILE A 467 9.86 -7.98 0.58
CA ILE A 467 10.00 -8.97 1.66
C ILE A 467 11.11 -8.54 2.65
N TYR A 468 12.28 -8.16 2.12
CA TYR A 468 13.43 -7.73 2.91
C TYR A 468 13.08 -6.60 3.87
N SER A 469 12.28 -5.63 3.43
CA SER A 469 11.89 -4.49 4.25
C SER A 469 11.15 -4.86 5.55
N TYR A 470 10.45 -6.00 5.58
CA TYR A 470 9.74 -6.47 6.78
C TYR A 470 10.65 -7.25 7.76
N PHE A 471 11.86 -7.61 7.35
CA PHE A 471 12.90 -8.11 8.25
C PHE A 471 13.68 -6.97 8.95
N ALA A 472 13.26 -5.72 8.78
CA ALA A 472 13.88 -4.55 9.40
C ALA A 472 14.19 -4.67 10.91
N PRO A 473 13.42 -5.38 11.76
CA PRO A 473 13.78 -5.57 13.16
C PRO A 473 15.18 -6.14 13.40
N LEU A 474 15.71 -6.95 12.47
CA LEU A 474 17.04 -7.56 12.60
C LEU A 474 18.17 -6.52 12.68
N TRP A 475 17.98 -5.35 12.07
CA TRP A 475 18.97 -4.26 12.14
C TRP A 475 18.47 -3.05 12.91
N THR A 476 17.17 -2.73 12.89
CA THR A 476 16.67 -1.57 13.61
C THR A 476 16.74 -1.74 15.12
N VAL A 477 16.50 -2.95 15.66
CA VAL A 477 16.60 -3.20 17.10
C VAL A 477 18.04 -2.99 17.63
N PRO A 478 19.09 -3.58 17.03
CA PRO A 478 20.47 -3.24 17.44
C PRO A 478 20.78 -1.74 17.33
N LEU A 479 20.40 -1.08 16.24
CA LEU A 479 20.63 0.36 16.07
C LEU A 479 19.92 1.22 17.13
N LEU A 480 18.76 0.80 17.63
CA LEU A 480 18.02 1.48 18.69
C LEU A 480 18.65 1.21 20.09
N VAL A 481 19.11 -0.01 20.32
CA VAL A 481 19.53 -0.47 21.66
C VAL A 481 21.01 -0.17 21.96
N MET A 482 21.89 -0.16 20.96
CA MET A 482 23.34 0.00 21.19
C MET A 482 23.72 1.33 21.84
N PRO A 483 23.17 2.49 21.52
CA PRO A 483 23.43 3.72 22.26
C PRO A 483 23.01 3.61 23.74
N ILE A 484 21.90 2.92 24.02
CA ILE A 484 21.40 2.71 25.39
C ILE A 484 22.40 1.85 26.17
N ILE A 485 22.85 0.73 25.60
CA ILE A 485 23.89 -0.13 26.23
C ILE A 485 25.11 0.70 26.55
N TYR A 486 25.60 1.52 25.63
CA TYR A 486 26.73 2.40 25.88
C TYR A 486 26.49 3.35 27.06
N PHE A 487 25.33 3.99 27.15
CA PHE A 487 25.05 4.93 28.23
C PHE A 487 25.07 4.28 29.63
N PHE A 488 24.57 3.04 29.75
CA PHE A 488 24.54 2.34 31.03
C PHE A 488 25.88 1.67 31.38
N THR A 489 26.62 1.14 30.40
CA THR A 489 27.81 0.31 30.66
C THR A 489 29.13 1.02 30.36
N GLY A 490 29.13 2.06 29.54
CA GLY A 490 30.35 2.69 29.01
C GLY A 490 31.06 1.88 27.93
N ILE A 491 30.51 0.71 27.57
CA ILE A 491 31.11 -0.17 26.57
C ILE A 491 30.75 0.33 25.18
N ALA A 492 31.75 0.77 24.43
CA ALA A 492 31.55 1.22 23.04
C ALA A 492 31.64 0.05 22.08
N ALA A 493 30.73 0.04 21.08
CA ALA A 493 30.72 -0.96 20.01
C ALA A 493 31.83 -0.74 18.96
N VAL A 494 32.45 0.43 18.98
CA VAL A 494 33.52 0.88 18.08
C VAL A 494 34.81 0.93 18.88
N SER A 495 35.93 0.46 18.30
CA SER A 495 37.25 0.42 18.97
C SER A 495 37.81 1.81 19.23
N SER A 496 37.60 2.77 18.35
CA SER A 496 38.06 4.14 18.46
C SER A 496 37.12 5.11 17.71
N TYR A 497 36.99 6.33 18.24
CA TYR A 497 36.28 7.46 17.63
C TYR A 497 37.29 8.53 17.18
N ASP A 498 38.25 8.11 16.40
CA ASP A 498 39.35 8.93 15.88
C ASP A 498 39.03 9.51 14.46
N THR A 499 40.03 10.14 13.85
CA THR A 499 39.92 10.72 12.53
C THR A 499 39.55 9.66 11.46
N ALA A 500 40.03 8.42 11.62
CA ALA A 500 39.73 7.33 10.70
C ALA A 500 38.23 6.97 10.76
N PHE A 501 37.60 6.91 11.95
CA PHE A 501 36.19 6.69 12.12
C PHE A 501 35.36 7.74 11.36
N TYR A 502 35.62 9.02 11.62
CA TYR A 502 34.87 10.09 10.95
C TYR A 502 35.14 10.12 9.45
N GLY A 503 36.37 9.84 9.02
CA GLY A 503 36.78 9.80 7.61
C GLY A 503 36.04 8.74 6.80
N HIS A 504 35.63 7.61 7.41
CA HIS A 504 34.88 6.55 6.76
C HIS A 504 33.36 6.76 6.86
N VAL A 505 32.86 7.14 8.06
CA VAL A 505 31.41 7.19 8.30
C VAL A 505 30.76 8.43 7.69
N VAL A 506 31.37 9.61 7.85
CA VAL A 506 30.73 10.87 7.45
C VAL A 506 30.52 10.99 5.93
N PRO A 507 31.53 10.70 5.07
CA PRO A 507 31.34 10.74 3.61
C PRO A 507 30.24 9.78 3.16
N PHE A 508 30.17 8.58 3.72
CA PHE A 508 29.11 7.62 3.45
C PHE A 508 27.72 8.16 3.81
N LEU A 509 27.54 8.66 5.04
CA LEU A 509 26.25 9.18 5.50
C LEU A 509 25.79 10.39 4.69
N VAL A 510 26.69 11.33 4.37
CA VAL A 510 26.38 12.51 3.55
C VAL A 510 25.96 12.11 2.16
N MET A 511 26.72 11.22 1.50
CA MET A 511 26.41 10.77 0.17
C MET A 511 25.13 9.95 0.10
N ASN A 512 24.91 9.06 1.10
CA ASN A 512 23.67 8.30 1.24
C ASN A 512 22.46 9.24 1.35
N ARG A 513 22.57 10.28 2.18
CA ARG A 513 21.50 11.28 2.31
C ARG A 513 21.25 12.03 1.00
N LEU A 514 22.28 12.45 0.32
CA LEU A 514 22.18 13.14 -0.97
C LEU A 514 21.53 12.24 -2.03
N ALA A 515 21.97 10.99 -2.15
CA ALA A 515 21.39 10.03 -3.09
C ALA A 515 19.90 9.78 -2.79
N PHE A 516 19.55 9.61 -1.52
CA PHE A 516 18.16 9.42 -1.10
C PHE A 516 17.30 10.63 -1.44
N MET A 517 17.75 11.85 -1.14
CA MET A 517 17.04 13.09 -1.49
C MET A 517 16.84 13.27 -3.01
N LEU A 518 17.83 12.93 -3.81
CA LEU A 518 17.72 12.98 -5.27
C LEU A 518 16.75 11.93 -5.80
N GLY A 519 16.79 10.71 -5.26
CA GLY A 519 15.92 9.60 -5.67
C GLY A 519 14.45 9.78 -5.26
N THR A 520 14.22 10.53 -4.19
CA THR A 520 12.88 10.84 -3.65
C THR A 520 12.46 12.30 -3.89
N TRP A 521 13.03 12.95 -4.89
CA TRP A 521 12.81 14.37 -5.14
C TRP A 521 11.33 14.71 -5.34
N GLY A 522 10.88 15.75 -4.63
CA GLY A 522 9.49 16.21 -4.66
C GLY A 522 8.55 15.47 -3.72
N VAL A 523 9.03 14.41 -3.05
CA VAL A 523 8.26 13.65 -2.06
C VAL A 523 8.82 13.91 -0.66
N GLN A 524 7.93 14.01 0.33
CA GLN A 524 8.34 14.18 1.73
C GLN A 524 8.90 12.87 2.30
N SER A 525 10.22 12.72 2.23
CA SER A 525 10.90 11.49 2.63
C SER A 525 11.20 11.40 4.14
N TRP A 526 11.32 12.55 4.84
CA TRP A 526 11.69 12.60 6.25
C TRP A 526 10.77 11.77 7.17
N ARG A 527 9.47 11.90 6.99
CA ARG A 527 8.48 11.11 7.75
C ARG A 527 8.62 9.61 7.48
N GLY A 528 8.82 9.22 6.24
CA GLY A 528 9.05 7.82 5.89
C GLY A 528 10.25 7.20 6.60
N GLU A 529 11.36 7.93 6.72
CA GLU A 529 12.54 7.50 7.45
C GLU A 529 12.27 7.32 8.95
N GLN A 530 11.55 8.27 9.56
CA GLN A 530 11.19 8.18 10.98
C GLN A 530 10.28 6.98 11.26
N TYR A 531 9.26 6.77 10.43
CA TYR A 531 8.34 5.64 10.58
C TYR A 531 9.02 4.30 10.32
N TYR A 532 10.02 4.25 9.45
CA TYR A 532 10.77 3.02 9.21
C TYR A 532 11.42 2.46 10.50
N LEU A 533 12.02 3.33 11.31
CA LEU A 533 12.52 2.94 12.63
C LEU A 533 11.37 2.67 13.63
N ALA A 534 10.32 3.49 13.60
CA ALA A 534 9.21 3.38 14.53
C ALA A 534 8.36 2.10 14.33
N PHE A 535 8.39 1.48 13.16
CA PHE A 535 7.64 0.24 12.86
C PHE A 535 8.25 -1.03 13.49
N PHE A 536 9.42 -0.96 14.10
CA PHE A 536 10.14 -2.14 14.59
C PHE A 536 9.25 -3.08 15.40
N TRP A 537 8.40 -2.55 16.29
CA TRP A 537 7.55 -3.37 17.16
C TRP A 537 6.43 -4.08 16.41
N THR A 538 5.78 -3.40 15.47
CA THR A 538 4.75 -4.00 14.62
C THR A 538 5.33 -5.10 13.73
N ASN A 539 6.51 -4.85 13.16
CA ASN A 539 7.21 -5.85 12.33
C ASN A 539 7.70 -7.04 13.16
N ILE A 540 8.19 -6.85 14.40
CA ILE A 540 8.51 -7.96 15.33
C ILE A 540 7.28 -8.82 15.58
N LYS A 541 6.14 -8.20 15.91
CA LYS A 541 4.90 -8.94 16.18
C LYS A 541 4.45 -9.73 14.94
N ALA A 542 4.50 -9.14 13.76
CA ALA A 542 4.15 -9.80 12.51
C ALA A 542 5.09 -10.97 12.21
N LEU A 543 6.40 -10.77 12.32
CA LEU A 543 7.40 -11.81 12.10
C LEU A 543 7.22 -13.00 13.06
N LEU A 544 7.08 -12.72 14.37
CA LEU A 544 6.85 -13.77 15.36
C LEU A 544 5.52 -14.49 15.16
N HIS A 545 4.47 -13.79 14.72
CA HIS A 545 3.16 -14.38 14.43
C HIS A 545 3.27 -15.40 13.29
N VAL A 546 3.90 -15.01 12.18
CA VAL A 546 4.06 -15.88 11.01
C VAL A 546 5.02 -17.05 11.31
N LEU A 547 6.15 -16.81 12.00
CA LEU A 547 7.08 -17.87 12.40
C LEU A 547 6.46 -18.93 13.32
N ARG A 548 5.40 -18.58 14.06
CA ARG A 548 4.62 -19.54 14.85
C ARG A 548 3.57 -20.30 14.04
N GLY A 549 3.49 -20.09 12.73
CA GLY A 549 2.49 -20.71 11.86
C GLY A 549 1.05 -20.23 12.12
N LEU A 550 0.88 -19.06 12.75
CA LEU A 550 -0.45 -18.53 13.03
C LEU A 550 -1.00 -17.83 11.79
N PRO A 551 -2.26 -18.08 11.39
CA PRO A 551 -2.85 -17.48 10.21
C PRO A 551 -3.05 -15.96 10.44
N VAL A 552 -2.64 -15.17 9.45
CA VAL A 552 -2.88 -13.72 9.45
C VAL A 552 -4.33 -13.47 9.04
N LYS A 553 -5.19 -13.10 10.01
CA LYS A 553 -6.61 -12.88 9.76
C LYS A 553 -6.86 -11.52 9.13
N PHE A 554 -7.83 -11.48 8.22
CA PHE A 554 -8.32 -10.22 7.67
C PHE A 554 -9.23 -9.54 8.70
N HIS A 555 -8.76 -8.42 9.25
CA HIS A 555 -9.59 -7.53 10.06
C HIS A 555 -9.96 -6.30 9.25
N VAL A 556 -11.25 -5.99 9.17
CA VAL A 556 -11.72 -4.75 8.51
C VAL A 556 -11.12 -3.55 9.25
N THR A 557 -10.57 -2.63 8.49
CA THR A 557 -9.98 -1.40 9.04
C THR A 557 -11.09 -0.39 9.28
N PRO A 558 -11.42 -0.01 10.54
CA PRO A 558 -12.45 0.98 10.83
C PRO A 558 -12.17 2.30 10.10
N LYS A 559 -13.22 2.93 9.56
CA LYS A 559 -13.13 4.22 8.88
C LYS A 559 -13.53 5.40 9.78
N VAL A 560 -13.85 5.10 11.03
CA VAL A 560 -14.21 6.08 12.07
C VAL A 560 -13.16 6.01 13.17
N LYS A 561 -12.75 7.18 13.66
CA LYS A 561 -11.77 7.28 14.76
C LYS A 561 -12.24 6.48 15.97
N GLN A 562 -11.39 5.57 16.43
CA GLN A 562 -11.62 4.79 17.63
C GLN A 562 -11.21 5.60 18.86
N ALA A 563 -12.12 5.73 19.83
CA ALA A 563 -11.79 6.39 21.09
C ALA A 563 -11.00 5.43 22.00
N GLY A 564 -9.93 5.93 22.62
CA GLY A 564 -9.17 5.12 23.59
C GLY A 564 -7.76 5.65 23.86
N ASN A 565 -7.13 5.07 24.89
CA ASN A 565 -5.72 5.28 25.17
C ASN A 565 -4.92 4.12 24.57
N PHE A 566 -4.08 4.42 23.59
CA PHE A 566 -3.30 3.42 22.86
C PHE A 566 -1.87 3.24 23.37
N ALA A 567 -1.54 3.72 24.58
CA ALA A 567 -0.20 3.59 25.17
C ALA A 567 0.30 2.14 25.21
N ALA A 568 -0.61 1.16 25.40
CA ALA A 568 -0.29 -0.26 25.37
C ALA A 568 0.27 -0.74 24.01
N LEU A 569 -0.05 -0.07 22.90
CA LEU A 569 0.49 -0.40 21.59
C LEU A 569 1.93 0.07 21.41
N VAL A 570 2.35 1.10 22.16
CA VAL A 570 3.65 1.78 22.03
C VAL A 570 4.53 1.66 23.27
N TRP A 571 4.20 0.77 24.21
CA TRP A 571 5.00 0.59 25.43
C TRP A 571 6.50 0.34 25.17
N PRO A 572 6.95 -0.40 24.12
CA PRO A 572 8.38 -0.56 23.88
C PRO A 572 9.05 0.75 23.43
N HIS A 573 8.32 1.60 22.71
CA HIS A 573 8.79 2.94 22.32
C HIS A 573 8.99 3.80 23.56
N ILE A 574 8.03 3.80 24.49
CA ILE A 574 8.12 4.54 25.76
C ILE A 574 9.29 4.01 26.58
N ALA A 575 9.43 2.69 26.70
CA ALA A 575 10.53 2.07 27.46
C ALA A 575 11.91 2.47 26.88
N LEU A 576 12.10 2.41 25.57
CA LEU A 576 13.35 2.82 24.92
C LEU A 576 13.63 4.31 25.12
N LEU A 577 12.63 5.18 25.04
CA LEU A 577 12.80 6.62 25.29
C LEU A 577 13.20 6.91 26.73
N VAL A 578 12.54 6.27 27.70
CA VAL A 578 12.88 6.42 29.14
C VAL A 578 14.28 5.92 29.41
N LEU A 579 14.64 4.71 28.92
CA LEU A 579 15.99 4.17 29.09
C LEU A 579 17.04 5.06 28.43
N THR A 580 16.76 5.62 27.27
CA THR A 580 17.64 6.59 26.59
C THR A 580 17.87 7.81 27.47
N GLY A 581 16.81 8.44 28.00
CA GLY A 581 16.92 9.62 28.84
C GLY A 581 17.68 9.36 30.14
N VAL A 582 17.36 8.27 30.84
CA VAL A 582 18.07 7.87 32.08
C VAL A 582 19.53 7.57 31.77
N GLY A 583 19.83 6.80 30.73
CA GLY A 583 21.19 6.45 30.35
C GLY A 583 22.03 7.67 29.98
N ILE A 584 21.47 8.64 29.22
CA ILE A 584 22.16 9.91 28.92
C ILE A 584 22.50 10.66 30.22
N ALA A 585 21.56 10.74 31.17
CA ALA A 585 21.79 11.42 32.44
C ALA A 585 22.93 10.75 33.25
N ILE A 586 22.92 9.42 33.36
CA ILE A 586 23.99 8.67 34.05
C ILE A 586 25.33 8.96 33.39
N ARG A 587 25.44 8.80 32.06
CA ARG A 587 26.72 8.97 31.37
C ARG A 587 27.22 10.41 31.39
N ALA A 588 26.32 11.39 31.39
CA ALA A 588 26.67 12.80 31.51
C ALA A 588 27.30 13.11 32.89
N VAL A 589 26.81 12.48 33.95
CA VAL A 589 27.42 12.58 35.30
C VAL A 589 28.83 11.97 35.32
N ASP A 590 29.00 10.78 34.71
CA ASP A 590 30.31 10.13 34.61
C ASP A 590 31.34 11.01 33.86
N ILE A 591 30.92 11.70 32.81
CA ILE A 591 31.77 12.65 32.07
C ILE A 591 32.13 13.85 32.95
N ALA A 592 31.14 14.43 33.65
CA ALA A 592 31.36 15.57 34.54
C ALA A 592 32.34 15.23 35.69
N GLN A 593 32.38 13.97 36.11
CA GLN A 593 33.32 13.44 37.11
C GLN A 593 34.68 13.04 36.51
N GLY A 594 34.85 13.15 35.18
CA GLY A 594 36.08 12.76 34.49
C GLY A 594 36.31 11.25 34.35
N SER A 595 35.29 10.43 34.65
CA SER A 595 35.36 8.96 34.60
C SER A 595 35.04 8.38 33.21
N SER A 596 34.60 9.19 32.26
CA SER A 596 34.24 8.77 30.88
C SER A 596 34.74 9.75 29.83
N ALA A 597 35.07 9.23 28.64
CA ALA A 597 35.55 10.02 27.51
C ALA A 597 34.36 10.72 26.76
N LEU A 598 34.58 11.97 26.34
CA LEU A 598 33.58 12.79 25.64
C LEU A 598 33.28 12.30 24.22
N GLY A 599 34.30 11.82 23.47
CA GLY A 599 34.12 11.42 22.05
C GLY A 599 33.07 10.35 21.85
N PRO A 600 33.15 9.19 22.49
CA PRO A 600 32.12 8.14 22.43
C PRO A 600 30.74 8.64 22.85
N PHE A 601 30.67 9.51 23.86
CA PHE A 601 29.38 10.08 24.31
C PHE A 601 28.69 10.90 23.23
N VAL A 602 29.42 11.81 22.60
CA VAL A 602 28.85 12.70 21.57
C VAL A 602 28.27 11.90 20.39
N VAL A 603 28.99 10.86 19.94
CA VAL A 603 28.51 10.02 18.84
C VAL A 603 27.24 9.24 19.23
N ASN A 604 27.25 8.60 20.40
CA ASN A 604 26.08 7.86 20.88
C ASN A 604 24.91 8.79 21.20
N LEU A 605 25.16 10.02 21.69
CA LEU A 605 24.13 11.04 21.90
C LEU A 605 23.46 11.47 20.58
N PHE A 606 24.25 11.67 19.52
CA PHE A 606 23.70 11.98 18.20
C PHE A 606 22.72 10.89 17.74
N TRP A 607 23.12 9.61 17.78
CA TRP A 607 22.27 8.50 17.39
C TRP A 607 21.07 8.33 18.32
N ALA A 608 21.24 8.51 19.62
CA ALA A 608 20.16 8.44 20.59
C ALA A 608 19.08 9.51 20.35
N LEU A 609 19.48 10.74 20.05
CA LEU A 609 18.56 11.83 19.73
C LEU A 609 17.84 11.57 18.40
N TRP A 610 18.55 11.06 17.39
CA TRP A 610 17.95 10.63 16.13
C TRP A 610 16.89 9.55 16.34
N ASN A 611 17.24 8.50 17.09
CA ASN A 611 16.33 7.41 17.44
C ASN A 611 15.12 7.92 18.26
N ALA A 612 15.37 8.79 19.24
CA ALA A 612 14.31 9.38 20.07
C ALA A 612 13.34 10.22 19.23
N SER A 613 13.83 10.98 18.26
CA SER A 613 12.97 11.75 17.34
C SER A 613 12.03 10.86 16.52
N SER A 614 12.50 9.67 16.12
CA SER A 614 11.72 8.70 15.38
C SER A 614 10.70 7.98 16.28
N LEU A 615 11.12 7.51 17.45
CA LEU A 615 10.25 6.78 18.38
C LEU A 615 9.16 7.66 19.00
N SER A 616 9.45 8.95 19.23
CA SER A 616 8.51 9.90 19.85
C SER A 616 7.24 10.11 19.02
N ILE A 617 7.32 9.96 17.70
CA ILE A 617 6.16 10.13 16.81
C ILE A 617 5.05 9.13 17.17
N MET A 618 5.41 7.85 17.40
CA MET A 618 4.44 6.82 17.77
C MET A 618 3.84 7.07 19.14
N VAL A 619 4.65 7.61 20.06
CA VAL A 619 4.16 7.96 21.41
C VAL A 619 3.18 9.14 21.31
N PHE A 620 3.50 10.19 20.55
CA PHE A 620 2.54 11.29 20.33
C PHE A 620 1.25 10.82 19.65
N ALA A 621 1.35 9.91 18.67
CA ALA A 621 0.19 9.35 18.01
C ALA A 621 -0.71 8.52 18.95
N ALA A 622 -0.15 7.89 20.00
CA ALA A 622 -0.91 7.09 20.96
C ALA A 622 -1.78 7.92 21.92
N PHE A 623 -1.46 9.21 22.08
CA PHE A 623 -2.18 10.13 22.99
C PHE A 623 -2.97 11.21 22.25
N ARG A 624 -3.08 11.14 20.95
CA ARG A 624 -3.84 12.08 20.10
C ARG A 624 -5.22 11.52 19.74
#